data_7f9835dc3fa047a6f1c605fc6529751f
#
_entry.id   7f9835dc3fa047a6f1c605fc6529751f
#
_cell.length_a   1.000
_cell.length_b   1.000
_cell.length_c   1.000
_cell.angle_alpha   90.00
_cell.angle_beta   90.00
_cell.angle_gamma   90.00
#
_symmetry.space_group_name_H-M   'P 1'
#
loop_
_entity.id
_entity.type
_entity.pdbx_description
1 polymer ?
#
loop_
_entity_poly.entity_id
_entity_poly.type
_entity_poly.pdbx_seq_one_letter_code
_entity_poly.pdbx_strand_id
1 'polypeptide(L)' 'MTNVAMTIAGSDSGGGAGIQADLRTFAFHCVHGTSAITCITAQNTLGVTRVDALPPEAVIAQIQAVVED' A
#
# COMPACT_ATOMS: atom_id res chain seq x y z
N MET A 1 -22.57 -6.23 -5.59
CA MET A 1 -21.68 -5.99 -4.42
C MET A 1 -20.25 -5.85 -4.89
N THR A 2 -19.55 -4.87 -4.39
CA THR A 2 -18.15 -4.64 -4.76
C THR A 2 -17.24 -5.55 -3.96
N ASN A 3 -16.34 -6.27 -4.63
CA ASN A 3 -15.28 -6.99 -3.95
C ASN A 3 -14.25 -6.01 -3.42
N VAL A 4 -13.69 -6.32 -2.26
CA VAL A 4 -12.67 -5.51 -1.59
C VAL A 4 -11.43 -6.34 -1.37
N ALA A 5 -10.26 -5.75 -1.64
CA ALA A 5 -8.97 -6.38 -1.36
C ALA A 5 -8.10 -5.39 -0.61
N MET A 6 -7.16 -5.90 0.16
CA MET A 6 -6.18 -5.09 0.89
C MET A 6 -4.77 -5.45 0.45
N THR A 7 -3.95 -4.45 0.19
CA THR A 7 -2.51 -4.62 0.04
C THR A 7 -1.81 -4.22 1.34
N ILE A 8 -0.84 -5.00 1.75
CA ILE A 8 0.03 -4.70 2.89
C ILE A 8 1.44 -4.61 2.33
N ALA A 9 1.90 -3.39 2.09
CA ALA A 9 3.16 -3.16 1.39
C ALA A 9 3.69 -1.75 1.64
N GLY A 10 4.86 -1.47 1.12
CA GLY A 10 5.45 -0.14 1.17
C GLY A 10 4.86 0.81 0.14
N SER A 11 5.07 2.09 0.36
CA SER A 11 4.70 3.13 -0.59
C SER A 11 5.89 3.45 -1.49
N ASP A 12 5.68 3.37 -2.80
CA ASP A 12 6.65 3.76 -3.82
C ASP A 12 6.35 5.19 -4.29
N SER A 13 7.22 6.14 -3.96
CA SER A 13 7.03 7.53 -4.38
C SER A 13 7.02 7.69 -5.90
N GLY A 14 7.67 6.78 -6.63
CA GLY A 14 7.66 6.77 -8.09
C GLY A 14 6.42 6.15 -8.71
N GLY A 15 5.61 5.46 -7.92
CA GLY A 15 4.32 4.90 -8.33
C GLY A 15 4.38 3.61 -9.13
N GLY A 16 5.58 3.05 -9.38
CA GLY A 16 5.73 1.87 -10.21
C GLY A 16 5.63 0.54 -9.48
N ALA A 17 5.66 0.57 -8.15
CA ALA A 17 5.66 -0.62 -7.31
C ALA A 17 4.85 -0.36 -6.04
N GLY A 18 4.95 -1.24 -5.04
CA GLY A 18 4.33 -1.06 -3.74
C GLY A 18 2.80 -0.95 -3.81
N ILE A 19 2.24 -0.23 -2.85
CA ILE A 19 0.78 -0.06 -2.79
C ILE A 19 0.21 0.59 -4.05
N GLN A 20 0.96 1.49 -4.67
CA GLN A 20 0.49 2.19 -5.87
C GLN A 20 0.21 1.22 -7.02
N ALA A 21 1.12 0.27 -7.26
CA ALA A 21 0.94 -0.76 -8.28
C ALA A 21 -0.22 -1.69 -7.93
N ASP A 22 -0.31 -2.09 -6.66
CA ASP A 22 -1.37 -3.01 -6.20
C ASP A 22 -2.75 -2.37 -6.32
N LEU A 23 -2.90 -1.11 -5.90
CA LEU A 23 -4.18 -0.41 -5.96
C LEU A 23 -4.63 -0.21 -7.41
N ARG A 24 -3.69 0.08 -8.33
CA ARG A 24 -4.03 0.17 -9.76
C ARG A 24 -4.51 -1.18 -10.29
N THR A 25 -3.84 -2.25 -9.91
CA THR A 25 -4.23 -3.60 -10.33
C THR A 25 -5.61 -3.96 -9.83
N PHE A 26 -5.91 -3.67 -8.56
CA PHE A 26 -7.24 -3.89 -8.01
C PHE A 26 -8.30 -3.11 -8.78
N ALA A 27 -8.05 -1.83 -9.05
CA ALA A 27 -8.99 -1.00 -9.78
C ALA A 27 -9.21 -1.52 -11.21
N PHE A 28 -8.16 -1.99 -11.86
CA PHE A 28 -8.23 -2.56 -13.20
C PHE A 28 -9.16 -3.79 -13.24
N HIS A 29 -9.23 -4.53 -12.13
CA HIS A 29 -10.11 -5.69 -12.00
C HIS A 29 -11.45 -5.36 -11.33
N CYS A 30 -11.81 -4.09 -11.23
CA CYS A 30 -13.06 -3.62 -10.61
C CYS A 30 -13.16 -4.04 -9.14
N VAL A 31 -12.04 -4.10 -8.44
CA VAL A 31 -11.96 -4.42 -7.01
C VAL A 31 -11.65 -3.12 -6.26
N HIS A 32 -12.40 -2.85 -5.19
CA HIS A 32 -12.10 -1.73 -4.32
C HIS A 32 -10.83 -2.04 -3.52
N GLY A 33 -9.79 -1.23 -3.70
CA GLY A 33 -8.52 -1.41 -3.02
C GLY A 33 -8.44 -0.67 -1.71
N THR A 34 -7.96 -1.36 -0.69
CA THR A 34 -7.59 -0.77 0.60
C THR A 34 -6.12 -1.05 0.86
N SER A 35 -5.52 -0.37 1.82
CA SER A 35 -4.08 -0.51 2.03
C SER A 35 -3.69 -0.38 3.48
N ALA A 36 -2.63 -1.10 3.84
CA ALA A 36 -1.85 -0.89 5.06
C ALA A 36 -0.41 -0.66 4.65
N ILE A 37 0.11 0.52 4.93
CA ILE A 37 1.46 0.91 4.52
C ILE A 37 2.46 0.45 5.57
N THR A 38 3.49 -0.29 5.12
CA THR A 38 4.53 -0.82 6.02
C THR A 38 5.76 0.07 6.08
N CYS A 39 6.06 0.79 5.01
CA CYS A 39 7.18 1.72 4.94
C CYS A 39 6.91 2.75 3.84
N ILE A 40 7.63 3.86 3.92
CA ILE A 40 7.61 4.88 2.88
C ILE A 40 8.97 4.87 2.21
N THR A 41 9.01 4.89 0.88
CA THR A 41 10.25 4.97 0.14
C THR A 41 10.29 6.25 -0.68
N ALA A 42 11.48 6.81 -0.78
CA ALA A 42 11.80 7.84 -1.77
C ALA A 42 12.52 7.14 -2.90
N GLN A 43 11.81 6.88 -3.99
CA GLN A 43 12.37 6.13 -5.12
C GLN A 43 11.78 6.57 -6.44
N ASN A 44 12.46 6.20 -7.51
CA ASN A 44 12.05 6.38 -8.89
C ASN A 44 12.58 5.22 -9.73
N THR A 45 12.52 5.31 -11.06
CA THR A 45 12.98 4.22 -11.93
C THR A 45 14.49 3.98 -11.84
N LEU A 46 15.26 4.91 -11.27
CA LEU A 46 16.73 4.80 -11.16
C LEU A 46 17.16 4.13 -9.86
N GLY A 47 16.31 4.13 -8.83
CA GLY A 47 16.64 3.49 -7.56
C GLY A 47 15.91 4.06 -6.37
N VAL A 48 16.27 3.54 -5.20
CA VAL A 48 15.72 3.93 -3.91
C VAL A 48 16.76 4.78 -3.19
N THR A 49 16.37 5.99 -2.76
CA THR A 49 17.27 6.90 -2.06
C THR A 49 17.03 6.95 -0.55
N ARG A 50 15.84 6.55 -0.10
CA ARG A 50 15.51 6.55 1.32
C ARG A 50 14.36 5.58 1.60
N VAL A 51 14.42 4.90 2.76
CA VAL A 51 13.37 4.03 3.24
C VAL A 51 13.08 4.40 4.69
N ASP A 52 11.82 4.66 5.01
CA ASP A 52 11.35 4.91 6.38
C ASP A 52 10.34 3.85 6.74
N ALA A 53 10.74 2.91 7.60
CA ALA A 53 9.85 1.86 8.07
C ALA A 53 8.87 2.41 9.10
N LEU A 54 7.61 2.01 9.01
CA LEU A 54 6.63 2.32 10.05
C LEU A 54 6.74 1.31 11.19
N PRO A 55 6.47 1.72 12.44
CA PRO A 55 6.47 0.77 13.55
C PRO A 55 5.33 -0.24 13.38
N PRO A 56 5.51 -1.48 13.90
CA PRO A 56 4.49 -2.53 13.77
C PRO A 56 3.09 -2.11 14.23
N GLU A 57 3.00 -1.36 15.31
CA GLU A 57 1.71 -0.89 15.83
C GLU A 57 0.98 0.05 14.85
N ALA A 58 1.70 0.81 14.04
CA ALA A 58 1.09 1.67 13.03
C ALA A 58 0.53 0.83 11.87
N VAL A 59 1.22 -0.25 11.50
CA VAL A 59 0.74 -1.17 10.47
C VAL A 59 -0.51 -1.91 10.97
N ILE A 60 -0.47 -2.41 12.19
CA ILE A 60 -1.60 -3.11 12.81
C ILE A 60 -2.82 -2.20 12.88
N ALA A 61 -2.64 -0.94 13.29
CA ALA A 61 -3.74 0.02 13.38
C ALA A 61 -4.43 0.23 12.02
N GLN A 62 -3.66 0.29 10.94
CA GLN A 62 -4.22 0.43 9.60
C GLN A 62 -5.05 -0.80 9.21
N ILE A 63 -4.52 -2.00 9.47
CA ILE A 63 -5.22 -3.25 9.16
C ILE A 63 -6.52 -3.32 9.94
N GLN A 64 -6.48 -3.02 11.24
CA GLN A 64 -7.66 -3.06 12.10
C GLN A 64 -8.73 -2.08 11.63
N ALA A 65 -8.34 -0.87 11.28
CA ALA A 65 -9.28 0.14 10.79
C ALA A 65 -10.02 -0.33 9.53
N VAL A 66 -9.32 -1.01 8.63
CA VAL A 66 -9.91 -1.52 7.39
C VAL A 66 -10.84 -2.69 7.67
N VAL A 67 -10.40 -3.68 8.48
CA VAL A 67 -11.20 -4.89 8.69
C VAL A 67 -12.40 -4.68 9.63
N GLU A 68 -12.38 -3.62 10.42
CA GLU A 68 -13.49 -3.28 11.31
C GLU A 68 -14.64 -2.54 10.61
N ASP A 69 -14.39 -2.08 9.41
CA ASP A 69 -15.39 -1.41 8.58
C ASP A 69 -16.14 -2.43 7.67
#